data_dd4c47ce695d70ddeb5bfbfe0e81f022
#
_entry.id   dd4c47ce695d70ddeb5bfbfe0e81f022
#
_cell.length_a   1.000
_cell.length_b   1.000
_cell.length_c   1.000
_cell.angle_alpha   90.00
_cell.angle_beta   90.00
_cell.angle_gamma   90.00
#
_symmetry.space_group_name_H-M   'P 1'
#
loop_
_entity.id
_entity.type
_entity.pdbx_description
1 polymer ?
#
loop_
_entity_poly.entity_id
_entity_poly.type
_entity_poly.pdbx_seq_one_letter_code
_entity_poly.pdbx_strand_id
1 'polypeptide(L)'
;MERAQQGPRARYREQTRAEIKNLALRQLTEGGGGALALTRIAKEMGLSGPALYRYFASRDDLLSALIRDAYDDAAAAMARAAARAARGSRGGRARLHDLAAAYRAWAIAEPHRYLLIQGDPVPGYVAPADTLERARAVLGPFLQLFAAGNPGPALAGTVEEMAAWLAADETVGAWVARYAPDAVGPDAKAGEAGNVVRAGQTGAVVEAGAVGEPEADGRDGEARAGGVDRAASALAGAVLAWTQLHGSVSLEVAGQFAGMAHRGGTLLGAHMELLADAFGLE
;
A
#
# COMPACT_ATOMS: atom_id res chain seq x y z
N MET A 1 25.09 5.58 14.71
CA MET A 1 24.07 6.29 13.88
C MET A 1 24.79 7.40 13.15
N GLU A 2 25.35 7.08 12.02
CA GLU A 2 26.23 7.96 11.24
C GLU A 2 25.42 8.46 10.04
N ARG A 3 24.88 9.69 10.13
CA ARG A 3 24.49 10.44 8.94
C ARG A 3 25.77 10.76 8.19
N ALA A 4 26.08 9.94 7.19
CA ALA A 4 27.18 10.24 6.26
C ALA A 4 27.01 11.70 5.81
N GLN A 5 28.03 12.54 6.09
CA GLN A 5 28.05 13.95 5.71
C GLN A 5 28.12 14.00 4.18
N GLN A 6 26.94 14.10 3.56
CA GLN A 6 26.86 14.34 2.12
C GLN A 6 27.59 15.63 1.81
N GLY A 7 28.55 15.57 0.90
CA GLY A 7 29.33 16.75 0.49
C GLY A 7 28.41 17.85 -0.09
N PRO A 8 28.84 19.12 -0.13
CA PRO A 8 28.03 20.25 -0.59
C PRO A 8 27.38 20.03 -1.96
N ARG A 9 28.09 19.38 -2.89
CA ARG A 9 27.58 19.06 -4.24
C ARG A 9 26.45 18.04 -4.22
N ALA A 10 26.51 17.04 -3.35
CA ALA A 10 25.44 16.05 -3.21
C ALA A 10 24.18 16.68 -2.60
N ARG A 11 24.31 17.53 -1.59
CA ARG A 11 23.21 18.31 -1.01
C ARG A 11 22.53 19.22 -2.03
N TYR A 12 23.31 19.95 -2.82
CA TYR A 12 22.79 20.82 -3.88
C TYR A 12 22.01 20.00 -4.93
N ARG A 13 22.57 18.85 -5.35
CA ARG A 13 21.89 17.97 -6.31
C ARG A 13 20.58 17.45 -5.77
N GLU A 14 20.52 17.03 -4.51
CA GLU A 14 19.30 16.55 -3.89
C GLU A 14 18.25 17.66 -3.73
N GLN A 15 18.68 18.85 -3.33
CA GLN A 15 17.79 20.02 -3.27
C GLN A 15 17.19 20.34 -4.64
N THR A 16 18.00 20.35 -5.70
CA THR A 16 17.51 20.60 -7.07
C THR A 16 16.53 19.48 -7.52
N ARG A 17 16.79 18.21 -7.18
CA ARG A 17 15.84 17.12 -7.45
C ARG A 17 14.51 17.34 -6.74
N ALA A 18 14.54 17.76 -5.48
CA ALA A 18 13.34 18.07 -4.71
C ALA A 18 12.54 19.23 -5.31
N GLU A 19 13.22 20.28 -5.77
CA GLU A 19 12.59 21.43 -6.45
C GLU A 19 11.92 21.01 -7.76
N ILE A 20 12.59 20.17 -8.58
CA ILE A 20 12.01 19.59 -9.81
C ILE A 20 10.74 18.81 -9.49
N LYS A 21 10.78 17.93 -8.47
CA LYS A 21 9.62 17.14 -8.03
C LYS A 21 8.45 18.02 -7.57
N ASN A 22 8.74 19.09 -6.83
CA ASN A 22 7.70 20.02 -6.37
C ASN A 22 7.01 20.76 -7.53
N LEU A 23 7.80 21.19 -8.54
CA LEU A 23 7.24 21.78 -9.75
C LEU A 23 6.41 20.79 -10.56
N ALA A 24 6.88 19.54 -10.65
CA ALA A 24 6.15 18.48 -11.32
C ALA A 24 4.80 18.18 -10.63
N LEU A 25 4.77 18.12 -9.30
CA LEU A 25 3.53 17.94 -8.53
C LEU A 25 2.54 19.08 -8.80
N ARG A 26 3.01 20.33 -8.85
CA ARG A 26 2.13 21.49 -9.21
C ARG A 26 1.54 21.33 -10.60
N GLN A 27 2.32 20.94 -11.61
CA GLN A 27 1.81 20.71 -12.96
C GLN A 27 0.73 19.61 -13.00
N LEU A 28 0.95 18.51 -12.27
CA LEU A 28 -0.01 17.42 -12.15
C LEU A 28 -1.31 17.88 -11.48
N THR A 29 -1.22 18.76 -10.49
CA THR A 29 -2.34 19.40 -9.82
C THR A 29 -3.20 20.24 -10.79
N GLU A 30 -2.54 21.03 -11.62
CA GLU A 30 -3.21 21.99 -12.51
C GLU A 30 -3.88 21.33 -13.72
N GLY A 31 -3.33 20.21 -14.23
CA GLY A 31 -3.76 19.64 -15.49
C GLY A 31 -3.74 18.11 -15.57
N GLY A 32 -3.67 17.43 -14.42
CA GLY A 32 -3.67 15.98 -14.38
C GLY A 32 -2.41 15.32 -14.93
N GLY A 33 -2.45 13.99 -15.11
CA GLY A 33 -1.29 13.19 -15.54
C GLY A 33 -0.69 13.63 -16.89
N GLY A 34 -1.51 14.17 -17.81
CA GLY A 34 -1.06 14.66 -19.11
C GLY A 34 -0.27 15.96 -19.07
N ALA A 35 -0.41 16.77 -18.01
CA ALA A 35 0.17 18.11 -17.91
C ALA A 35 1.69 18.13 -17.58
N LEU A 36 2.27 16.99 -17.19
CA LEU A 36 3.66 16.90 -16.81
C LEU A 36 4.61 17.12 -18.01
N ALA A 37 5.29 18.27 -18.03
CA ALA A 37 6.20 18.69 -19.09
C ALA A 37 7.57 19.12 -18.53
N LEU A 38 8.61 18.32 -18.81
CA LEU A 38 9.99 18.59 -18.37
C LEU A 38 10.51 19.94 -18.88
N THR A 39 10.15 20.34 -20.09
CA THR A 39 10.55 21.62 -20.69
C THR A 39 9.98 22.81 -19.92
N ARG A 40 8.74 22.73 -19.42
CA ARG A 40 8.14 23.77 -18.59
C ARG A 40 8.86 23.86 -17.24
N ILE A 41 9.19 22.72 -16.61
CA ILE A 41 9.96 22.68 -15.37
C ILE A 41 11.36 23.30 -15.57
N ALA A 42 12.06 22.93 -16.63
CA ALA A 42 13.37 23.49 -16.93
C ALA A 42 13.32 25.02 -17.06
N LYS A 43 12.31 25.56 -17.79
CA LYS A 43 12.11 26.98 -17.94
C LYS A 43 11.84 27.69 -16.62
N GLU A 44 10.98 27.14 -15.77
CA GLU A 44 10.66 27.71 -14.45
C GLU A 44 11.87 27.74 -13.50
N MET A 45 12.76 26.76 -13.60
CA MET A 45 13.99 26.67 -12.81
C MET A 45 15.17 27.43 -13.40
N GLY A 46 15.03 28.05 -14.57
CA GLY A 46 16.15 28.67 -15.28
C GLY A 46 17.23 27.66 -15.72
N LEU A 47 16.86 26.38 -15.89
CA LEU A 47 17.76 25.32 -16.35
C LEU A 47 17.67 25.15 -17.86
N SER A 48 18.80 24.78 -18.48
CA SER A 48 18.75 24.27 -19.85
C SER A 48 18.11 22.89 -19.90
N GLY A 49 17.45 22.53 -21.00
CA GLY A 49 16.89 21.18 -21.19
C GLY A 49 17.89 20.07 -20.85
N PRO A 50 19.11 20.07 -21.44
CA PRO A 50 20.12 19.09 -21.11
C PRO A 50 20.54 19.05 -19.64
N ALA A 51 20.44 20.18 -18.91
CA ALA A 51 20.73 20.21 -17.47
C ALA A 51 19.66 19.49 -16.66
N LEU A 52 18.37 19.63 -17.03
CA LEU A 52 17.27 18.93 -16.39
C LEU A 52 17.35 17.41 -16.63
N TYR A 53 17.63 16.99 -17.85
CA TYR A 53 17.79 15.56 -18.18
C TYR A 53 18.91 14.84 -17.43
N ARG A 54 19.85 15.55 -16.82
CA ARG A 54 20.82 14.95 -15.87
C ARG A 54 20.23 14.59 -14.52
N TYR A 55 19.06 15.13 -14.18
CA TYR A 55 18.34 14.81 -12.95
C TYR A 55 17.29 13.73 -13.17
N PHE A 56 16.56 13.79 -14.28
CA PHE A 56 15.53 12.83 -14.66
C PHE A 56 15.63 12.55 -16.17
N ALA A 57 15.90 11.29 -16.50
CA ALA A 57 16.19 10.86 -17.87
C ALA A 57 14.98 11.01 -18.80
N SER A 58 13.77 10.95 -18.26
CA SER A 58 12.52 11.08 -19.01
C SER A 58 11.39 11.63 -18.12
N ARG A 59 10.24 11.93 -18.73
CA ARG A 59 9.00 12.24 -18.04
C ARG A 59 8.58 11.08 -17.12
N ASP A 60 8.69 9.86 -17.59
CA ASP A 60 8.29 8.66 -16.85
C ASP A 60 9.25 8.34 -15.71
N ASP A 61 10.55 8.69 -15.84
CA ASP A 61 11.51 8.61 -14.73
C ASP A 61 11.12 9.59 -13.60
N LEU A 62 10.76 10.83 -13.93
CA LEU A 62 10.27 11.80 -12.96
C LEU A 62 8.95 11.33 -12.33
N LEU A 63 7.99 10.85 -13.13
CA LEU A 63 6.72 10.33 -12.64
C LEU A 63 6.92 9.13 -11.70
N SER A 64 7.79 8.19 -12.07
CA SER A 64 8.17 7.07 -11.22
C SER A 64 8.76 7.51 -9.88
N ALA A 65 9.60 8.54 -9.90
CA ALA A 65 10.16 9.09 -8.67
C ALA A 65 9.10 9.75 -7.77
N LEU A 66 8.12 10.44 -8.36
CA LEU A 66 7.00 11.02 -7.62
C LEU A 66 6.08 9.95 -6.99
N ILE A 67 5.79 8.89 -7.74
CA ILE A 67 4.97 7.77 -7.27
C ILE A 67 5.67 7.04 -6.11
N ARG A 68 6.97 6.79 -6.23
CA ARG A 68 7.76 6.22 -5.13
C ARG A 68 7.71 7.08 -3.88
N ASP A 69 7.95 8.38 -4.01
CA ASP A 69 7.88 9.32 -2.89
C ASP A 69 6.50 9.32 -2.23
N ALA A 70 5.42 9.26 -3.02
CA ALA A 70 4.06 9.25 -2.50
C ALA A 70 3.76 7.97 -1.70
N TYR A 71 4.16 6.80 -2.20
CA TYR A 71 4.02 5.54 -1.47
C TYR A 71 4.89 5.50 -0.21
N ASP A 72 6.15 5.97 -0.29
CA ASP A 72 7.06 6.00 0.87
C ASP A 72 6.53 6.91 1.97
N ASP A 73 5.93 8.04 1.61
CA ASP A 73 5.35 9.00 2.53
C ASP A 73 4.08 8.43 3.20
N ALA A 74 3.20 7.80 2.41
CA ALA A 74 2.04 7.07 2.92
C ALA A 74 2.46 5.94 3.88
N ALA A 75 3.41 5.09 3.47
CA ALA A 75 3.90 3.99 4.29
C ALA A 75 4.54 4.50 5.60
N ALA A 76 5.29 5.61 5.55
CA ALA A 76 5.84 6.23 6.75
C ALA A 76 4.75 6.75 7.69
N ALA A 77 3.65 7.32 7.17
CA ALA A 77 2.50 7.75 7.97
C ALA A 77 1.85 6.56 8.67
N MET A 78 1.63 5.46 7.95
CA MET A 78 1.07 4.22 8.49
C MET A 78 1.97 3.57 9.54
N ALA A 79 3.27 3.46 9.26
CA ALA A 79 4.24 2.91 10.21
C ALA A 79 4.31 3.72 11.52
N ARG A 80 4.26 5.07 11.42
CA ARG A 80 4.19 5.94 12.60
C ARG A 80 2.92 5.70 13.42
N ALA A 81 1.77 5.50 12.77
CA ALA A 81 0.51 5.19 13.46
C ALA A 81 0.58 3.83 14.15
N ALA A 82 1.04 2.79 13.47
CA ALA A 82 1.23 1.46 14.03
C ALA A 82 2.18 1.47 15.24
N ALA A 83 3.32 2.17 15.14
CA ALA A 83 4.28 2.29 16.22
C ALA A 83 3.73 3.06 17.44
N ARG A 84 2.86 4.05 17.25
CA ARG A 84 2.16 4.72 18.36
C ARG A 84 1.17 3.79 19.04
N ALA A 85 0.36 3.07 18.25
CA ALA A 85 -0.62 2.12 18.76
C ALA A 85 0.03 0.96 19.53
N ALA A 86 1.20 0.48 19.09
CA ALA A 86 1.95 -0.58 19.77
C ALA A 86 2.52 -0.18 21.16
N ARG A 87 2.79 1.11 21.38
CA ARG A 87 3.27 1.62 22.68
C ARG A 87 2.17 1.78 23.74
N GLY A 88 0.90 1.75 23.32
CA GLY A 88 -0.27 1.82 24.19
C GLY A 88 -0.91 0.44 24.34
N SER A 89 -1.64 0.21 25.44
CA SER A 89 -2.46 -1.00 25.66
C SER A 89 -3.82 -0.91 24.93
N ARG A 90 -3.82 -0.40 23.66
CA ARG A 90 -5.06 -0.23 22.91
C ARG A 90 -5.47 -1.53 22.24
N GLY A 91 -6.76 -1.88 22.32
CA GLY A 91 -7.34 -3.04 21.65
C GLY A 91 -7.28 -2.94 20.13
N GLY A 92 -7.58 -4.04 19.46
CA GLY A 92 -7.55 -4.16 18.00
C GLY A 92 -8.42 -3.12 17.30
N ARG A 93 -9.63 -2.90 17.80
CA ARG A 93 -10.59 -1.90 17.29
C ARG A 93 -10.00 -0.48 17.29
N ALA A 94 -9.46 -0.05 18.41
CA ALA A 94 -8.86 1.27 18.51
C ALA A 94 -7.65 1.44 17.59
N ARG A 95 -6.85 0.38 17.40
CA ARG A 95 -5.72 0.37 16.47
C ARG A 95 -6.19 0.48 15.02
N LEU A 96 -7.30 -0.17 14.64
CA LEU A 96 -7.90 -0.05 13.31
C LEU A 96 -8.29 1.40 13.02
N HIS A 97 -8.97 2.06 13.96
CA HIS A 97 -9.32 3.48 13.84
C HIS A 97 -8.09 4.39 13.73
N ASP A 98 -7.04 4.14 14.51
CA ASP A 98 -5.80 4.92 14.45
C ASP A 98 -5.12 4.80 13.08
N LEU A 99 -5.09 3.61 12.48
CA LEU A 99 -4.54 3.37 11.14
C LEU A 99 -5.39 4.08 10.08
N ALA A 100 -6.71 3.91 10.12
CA ALA A 100 -7.63 4.54 9.18
C ALA A 100 -7.56 6.07 9.25
N ALA A 101 -7.53 6.64 10.45
CA ALA A 101 -7.38 8.07 10.66
C ALA A 101 -6.03 8.60 10.14
N ALA A 102 -4.94 7.84 10.30
CA ALA A 102 -3.62 8.22 9.80
C ALA A 102 -3.56 8.24 8.27
N TYR A 103 -4.14 7.23 7.61
CA TYR A 103 -4.23 7.18 6.14
C TYR A 103 -5.05 8.35 5.60
N ARG A 104 -6.26 8.57 6.16
CA ARG A 104 -7.11 9.70 5.78
C ARG A 104 -6.41 11.05 5.99
N ALA A 105 -5.77 11.25 7.15
CA ALA A 105 -5.06 12.49 7.45
C ALA A 105 -3.92 12.76 6.46
N TRP A 106 -3.17 11.73 6.08
CA TRP A 106 -2.15 11.83 5.05
C TRP A 106 -2.75 12.21 3.69
N ALA A 107 -3.80 11.52 3.26
CA ALA A 107 -4.43 11.77 1.95
C ALA A 107 -5.02 13.18 1.82
N ILE A 108 -5.63 13.71 2.92
CA ILE A 108 -6.18 15.07 2.94
C ILE A 108 -5.06 16.12 2.97
N ALA A 109 -3.95 15.85 3.68
CA ALA A 109 -2.82 16.78 3.73
C ALA A 109 -2.03 16.80 2.42
N GLU A 110 -1.99 15.68 1.68
CA GLU A 110 -1.22 15.50 0.45
C GLU A 110 -2.11 15.00 -0.72
N PRO A 111 -3.20 15.73 -1.07
CA PRO A 111 -4.21 15.24 -2.00
C PRO A 111 -3.65 14.90 -3.38
N HIS A 112 -2.62 15.63 -3.83
CA HIS A 112 -2.00 15.39 -5.14
C HIS A 112 -1.14 14.12 -5.14
N ARG A 113 -0.46 13.83 -4.03
CA ARG A 113 0.27 12.57 -3.86
C ARG A 113 -0.69 11.40 -3.75
N TYR A 114 -1.80 11.58 -3.04
CA TYR A 114 -2.85 10.57 -2.96
C TYR A 114 -3.42 10.25 -4.34
N LEU A 115 -3.83 11.25 -5.12
CA LEU A 115 -4.36 11.06 -6.47
C LEU A 115 -3.33 10.49 -7.45
N LEU A 116 -2.05 10.73 -7.23
CA LEU A 116 -0.99 10.15 -8.06
C LEU A 116 -0.88 8.63 -7.94
N ILE A 117 -1.18 8.08 -6.76
CA ILE A 117 -1.07 6.62 -6.49
C ILE A 117 -2.40 5.90 -6.42
N GLN A 118 -3.52 6.62 -6.29
CA GLN A 118 -4.86 6.06 -6.14
C GLN A 118 -5.86 6.60 -7.19
N GLY A 119 -5.45 7.56 -8.00
CA GLY A 119 -6.26 8.14 -9.08
C GLY A 119 -6.19 7.33 -10.38
N ASP A 120 -6.71 7.93 -11.44
CA ASP A 120 -6.72 7.30 -12.76
C ASP A 120 -5.30 6.98 -13.27
N PRO A 121 -5.12 5.84 -13.94
CA PRO A 121 -3.84 5.50 -14.56
C PRO A 121 -3.40 6.58 -15.56
N VAL A 122 -2.13 6.96 -15.50
CA VAL A 122 -1.57 7.90 -16.48
C VAL A 122 -1.39 7.18 -17.83
N PRO A 123 -2.06 7.63 -18.92
CA PRO A 123 -1.97 6.97 -20.19
C PRO A 123 -0.54 6.81 -20.70
N GLY A 124 -0.19 5.59 -21.12
CA GLY A 124 1.13 5.24 -21.64
C GLY A 124 2.25 5.10 -20.58
N TYR A 125 1.95 5.31 -19.32
CA TYR A 125 2.92 5.09 -18.24
C TYR A 125 2.83 3.65 -17.69
N VAL A 126 3.98 3.03 -17.50
CA VAL A 126 4.11 1.71 -16.84
C VAL A 126 4.87 1.89 -15.54
N ALA A 127 4.23 1.53 -14.44
CA ALA A 127 4.83 1.62 -13.11
C ALA A 127 6.01 0.64 -12.99
N PRO A 128 7.13 1.05 -12.35
CA PRO A 128 8.24 0.15 -12.05
C PRO A 128 7.81 -0.99 -11.12
N ALA A 129 8.49 -2.13 -11.22
CA ALA A 129 8.18 -3.34 -10.45
C ALA A 129 8.21 -3.11 -8.92
N ASP A 130 9.08 -2.21 -8.43
CA ASP A 130 9.20 -1.85 -7.01
C ASP A 130 8.00 -1.06 -6.46
N THR A 131 7.09 -0.61 -7.32
CA THR A 131 5.87 0.12 -6.93
C THR A 131 4.92 -0.77 -6.12
N LEU A 132 4.78 -2.05 -6.49
CA LEU A 132 3.93 -3.00 -5.77
C LEU A 132 4.42 -3.22 -4.33
N GLU A 133 5.73 -3.38 -4.14
CA GLU A 133 6.32 -3.55 -2.81
C GLU A 133 6.05 -2.33 -1.91
N ARG A 134 6.11 -1.12 -2.48
CA ARG A 134 5.80 0.13 -1.77
C ARG A 134 4.32 0.24 -1.42
N ALA A 135 3.43 -0.15 -2.33
CA ALA A 135 1.99 -0.22 -2.06
C ALA A 135 1.68 -1.23 -0.93
N ARG A 136 2.33 -2.39 -0.96
CA ARG A 136 2.25 -3.40 0.11
C ARG A 136 2.72 -2.87 1.46
N ALA A 137 3.72 -1.99 1.49
CA ALA A 137 4.20 -1.37 2.73
C ALA A 137 3.15 -0.46 3.39
N VAL A 138 2.29 0.21 2.61
CA VAL A 138 1.18 1.03 3.13
C VAL A 138 0.16 0.17 3.87
N LEU A 139 -0.14 -1.01 3.35
CA LEU A 139 -1.15 -1.93 3.90
C LEU A 139 -0.61 -2.89 4.96
N GLY A 140 0.71 -3.03 5.07
CA GLY A 140 1.36 -3.94 5.98
C GLY A 140 0.85 -3.87 7.43
N PRO A 141 0.66 -2.69 8.05
CA PRO A 141 0.15 -2.58 9.42
C PRO A 141 -1.24 -3.18 9.63
N PHE A 142 -2.08 -3.25 8.60
CA PHE A 142 -3.39 -3.92 8.68
C PHE A 142 -3.26 -5.43 8.75
N LEU A 143 -2.30 -6.03 8.01
CA LEU A 143 -2.05 -7.48 8.09
C LEU A 143 -1.78 -7.92 9.51
N GLN A 144 -0.88 -7.23 10.22
CA GLN A 144 -0.58 -7.53 11.62
C GLN A 144 -1.80 -7.42 12.53
N LEU A 145 -2.64 -6.40 12.27
CA LEU A 145 -3.85 -6.19 13.06
C LEU A 145 -4.86 -7.32 12.88
N PHE A 146 -5.16 -7.68 11.63
CA PHE A 146 -6.17 -8.69 11.33
C PHE A 146 -5.70 -10.14 11.52
N ALA A 147 -4.39 -10.37 11.61
CA ALA A 147 -3.85 -11.68 12.00
C ALA A 147 -4.29 -12.14 13.40
N ALA A 148 -4.65 -11.20 14.27
CA ALA A 148 -5.20 -11.46 15.60
C ALA A 148 -6.74 -11.47 15.62
N GLY A 149 -7.40 -11.17 14.49
CA GLY A 149 -8.85 -11.14 14.37
C GLY A 149 -9.45 -12.54 14.17
N ASN A 150 -10.75 -12.63 14.43
CA ASN A 150 -11.53 -13.83 14.18
C ASN A 150 -12.70 -13.48 13.23
N PRO A 151 -12.55 -13.68 11.91
CA PRO A 151 -13.58 -13.31 10.95
C PRO A 151 -14.88 -14.09 11.18
N GLY A 152 -15.99 -13.36 11.19
CA GLY A 152 -17.32 -13.95 11.31
C GLY A 152 -17.72 -14.73 10.04
N PRO A 153 -18.77 -15.58 10.13
CA PRO A 153 -19.17 -16.47 9.04
C PRO A 153 -19.58 -15.74 7.75
N ALA A 154 -19.96 -14.48 7.82
CA ALA A 154 -20.27 -13.67 6.63
C ALA A 154 -19.02 -13.39 5.76
N LEU A 155 -17.81 -13.55 6.30
CA LEU A 155 -16.55 -13.34 5.60
C LEU A 155 -15.92 -14.65 5.09
N ALA A 156 -16.55 -15.80 5.32
CA ALA A 156 -15.97 -17.12 4.97
C ALA A 156 -15.53 -17.18 3.49
N GLY A 157 -16.39 -16.76 2.55
CA GLY A 157 -16.05 -16.74 1.13
C GLY A 157 -14.85 -15.82 0.80
N THR A 158 -14.78 -14.64 1.43
CA THR A 158 -13.62 -13.74 1.23
C THR A 158 -12.33 -14.36 1.77
N VAL A 159 -12.38 -15.01 2.93
CA VAL A 159 -11.21 -15.69 3.51
C VAL A 159 -10.76 -16.85 2.62
N GLU A 160 -11.69 -17.62 2.06
CA GLU A 160 -11.40 -18.70 1.11
C GLU A 160 -10.72 -18.18 -0.18
N GLU A 161 -11.20 -17.09 -0.75
CA GLU A 161 -10.56 -16.43 -1.90
C GLU A 161 -9.14 -15.95 -1.57
N MET A 162 -8.93 -15.41 -0.37
CA MET A 162 -7.60 -14.98 0.07
C MET A 162 -6.67 -16.17 0.32
N ALA A 163 -7.17 -17.28 0.81
CA ALA A 163 -6.41 -18.52 0.93
C ALA A 163 -5.97 -19.05 -0.44
N ALA A 164 -6.88 -19.03 -1.42
CA ALA A 164 -6.56 -19.40 -2.80
C ALA A 164 -5.50 -18.48 -3.41
N TRP A 165 -5.58 -17.16 -3.17
CA TRP A 165 -4.56 -16.22 -3.64
C TRP A 165 -3.19 -16.46 -2.99
N LEU A 166 -3.14 -16.72 -1.68
CA LEU A 166 -1.91 -17.08 -0.98
C LEU A 166 -1.26 -18.35 -1.55
N ALA A 167 -2.08 -19.34 -1.92
CA ALA A 167 -1.59 -20.58 -2.52
C ALA A 167 -1.08 -20.38 -3.95
N ALA A 168 -1.65 -19.44 -4.70
CA ALA A 168 -1.31 -19.19 -6.11
C ALA A 168 -0.11 -18.23 -6.30
N ASP A 169 0.23 -17.40 -5.31
CA ASP A 169 1.26 -16.37 -5.42
C ASP A 169 2.18 -16.32 -4.18
N GLU A 170 3.36 -16.90 -4.29
CA GLU A 170 4.37 -16.89 -3.23
C GLU A 170 4.76 -15.49 -2.75
N THR A 171 4.66 -14.47 -3.62
CA THR A 171 4.99 -13.09 -3.24
C THR A 171 3.97 -12.50 -2.26
N VAL A 172 2.73 -12.98 -2.29
CA VAL A 172 1.68 -12.61 -1.33
C VAL A 172 1.97 -13.25 0.02
N GLY A 173 2.36 -14.53 0.03
CA GLY A 173 2.79 -15.23 1.24
C GLY A 173 3.98 -14.54 1.91
N ALA A 174 4.99 -14.15 1.13
CA ALA A 174 6.15 -13.40 1.62
C ALA A 174 5.76 -12.03 2.20
N TRP A 175 4.80 -11.35 1.58
CA TRP A 175 4.27 -10.08 2.10
C TRP A 175 3.57 -10.27 3.44
N VAL A 176 2.68 -11.26 3.59
CA VAL A 176 2.02 -11.57 4.86
C VAL A 176 3.06 -11.95 5.91
N ALA A 177 4.02 -12.82 5.60
CA ALA A 177 5.09 -13.23 6.52
C ALA A 177 5.93 -12.04 7.03
N ARG A 178 6.16 -11.04 6.19
CA ARG A 178 6.91 -9.83 6.55
C ARG A 178 6.21 -8.97 7.60
N TYR A 179 4.90 -8.82 7.51
CA TYR A 179 4.12 -7.91 8.36
C TYR A 179 3.33 -8.61 9.46
N ALA A 180 2.99 -9.86 9.28
CA ALA A 180 2.26 -10.70 10.23
C ALA A 180 2.94 -12.08 10.36
N PRO A 181 4.19 -12.14 10.85
CA PRO A 181 4.96 -13.40 10.92
C PRO A 181 4.29 -14.46 11.79
N ASP A 182 3.46 -14.06 12.76
CA ASP A 182 2.73 -14.97 13.64
C ASP A 182 1.49 -15.59 12.97
N ALA A 183 1.06 -15.06 11.83
CA ALA A 183 -0.03 -15.61 11.02
C ALA A 183 0.45 -16.76 10.11
N VAL A 184 1.75 -16.84 9.87
CA VAL A 184 2.37 -17.84 9.00
C VAL A 184 3.08 -18.85 9.89
N GLY A 185 2.74 -20.14 9.77
CA GLY A 185 3.34 -21.21 10.58
C GLY A 185 4.87 -21.25 10.47
N PRO A 186 5.55 -21.95 11.42
CA PRO A 186 7.01 -21.96 11.52
C PRO A 186 7.75 -22.47 10.27
N ASP A 187 7.10 -23.26 9.44
CA ASP A 187 7.69 -23.85 8.23
C ASP A 187 7.81 -22.89 7.03
N ALA A 188 7.11 -21.76 7.05
CA ALA A 188 7.18 -20.77 5.98
C ALA A 188 8.42 -19.84 6.07
N LYS A 189 9.21 -19.94 7.14
CA LYS A 189 10.44 -19.13 7.35
C LYS A 189 11.66 -19.65 6.58
N ALA A 190 11.57 -20.79 5.90
CA ALA A 190 12.72 -21.47 5.25
C ALA A 190 12.83 -21.24 3.74
N GLY A 191 12.07 -20.33 3.16
CA GLY A 191 12.23 -19.91 1.76
C GLY A 191 13.27 -18.80 1.66
N GLU A 192 14.56 -19.16 1.59
CA GLU A 192 15.66 -18.21 1.36
C GLU A 192 15.55 -17.48 0.03
N ALA A 193 16.00 -16.25 0.07
CA ALA A 193 16.20 -15.36 -1.06
C ALA A 193 16.88 -16.07 -2.24
N GLY A 194 16.15 -16.25 -3.31
CA GLY A 194 16.71 -16.82 -4.54
C GLY A 194 15.83 -16.55 -5.75
N ASN A 195 16.27 -15.55 -6.49
CA ASN A 195 16.02 -15.34 -7.92
C ASN A 195 14.76 -14.61 -8.37
N VAL A 196 15.01 -13.36 -8.70
CA VAL A 196 14.24 -12.48 -9.56
C VAL A 196 14.11 -13.12 -10.95
N VAL A 197 12.89 -13.29 -11.47
CA VAL A 197 12.60 -13.10 -12.92
C VAL A 197 11.10 -12.91 -13.19
N ARG A 198 10.82 -11.81 -13.87
CA ARG A 198 9.72 -11.46 -14.78
C ARG A 198 8.35 -11.10 -14.22
N ALA A 199 8.17 -9.79 -14.16
CA ALA A 199 6.88 -9.13 -14.35
C ALA A 199 6.32 -9.46 -15.77
N GLY A 200 5.11 -9.95 -15.81
CA GLY A 200 4.33 -10.12 -17.04
C GLY A 200 2.86 -9.90 -16.75
N GLN A 201 2.41 -8.74 -17.15
CA GLN A 201 1.10 -8.35 -17.66
C GLN A 201 -0.15 -9.21 -17.38
N THR A 202 -1.20 -8.49 -16.95
CA THR A 202 -2.62 -8.64 -17.34
C THR A 202 -3.38 -9.83 -16.79
N GLY A 203 -4.55 -9.47 -16.25
CA GLY A 203 -5.63 -10.38 -15.88
C GLY A 203 -5.87 -11.49 -16.91
N ALA A 204 -5.83 -12.70 -16.41
CA ALA A 204 -6.41 -13.85 -17.09
C ALA A 204 -7.09 -14.71 -16.04
N VAL A 205 -8.36 -14.93 -16.27
CA VAL A 205 -9.17 -15.96 -15.63
C VAL A 205 -8.53 -17.30 -15.90
N VAL A 206 -8.18 -18.07 -14.88
CA VAL A 206 -7.68 -19.43 -15.02
C VAL A 206 -8.75 -20.40 -14.54
N GLU A 207 -9.20 -21.25 -15.46
CA GLU A 207 -10.08 -22.39 -15.18
C GLU A 207 -9.42 -23.40 -14.24
N ALA A 208 -10.21 -23.94 -13.32
CA ALA A 208 -9.79 -24.90 -12.32
C ALA A 208 -9.56 -26.29 -12.95
N GLY A 209 -8.32 -26.76 -12.90
CA GLY A 209 -7.96 -28.16 -13.13
C GLY A 209 -7.81 -28.91 -11.81
N ALA A 210 -8.50 -30.03 -11.68
CA ALA A 210 -8.49 -30.89 -10.51
C ALA A 210 -7.11 -31.52 -10.28
N VAL A 211 -6.57 -31.43 -9.05
CA VAL A 211 -5.36 -32.11 -8.60
C VAL A 211 -5.69 -32.91 -7.33
N GLY A 212 -5.25 -34.17 -7.33
CA GLY A 212 -5.53 -35.15 -6.28
C GLY A 212 -4.87 -34.83 -4.94
N GLU A 213 -5.49 -35.32 -3.89
CA GLU A 213 -5.12 -35.15 -2.49
C GLU A 213 -3.86 -35.95 -2.13
N PRO A 214 -2.90 -35.37 -1.38
CA PRO A 214 -1.90 -36.15 -0.64
C PRO A 214 -2.37 -36.39 0.81
N GLU A 215 -2.31 -37.61 1.27
CA GLU A 215 -2.51 -37.97 2.67
C GLU A 215 -1.46 -37.31 3.56
N ALA A 216 -1.89 -36.48 4.51
CA ALA A 216 -1.04 -35.76 5.46
C ALA A 216 -1.20 -36.34 6.87
N ASP A 217 -0.06 -36.52 7.56
CA ASP A 217 0.04 -36.93 8.97
C ASP A 217 -0.64 -35.84 9.86
N GLY A 218 -1.61 -36.27 10.71
CA GLY A 218 -2.67 -35.41 11.23
C GLY A 218 -2.23 -34.22 12.15
N ARG A 219 -1.03 -34.23 12.73
CA ARG A 219 -0.59 -33.14 13.64
C ARG A 219 0.06 -31.97 12.91
N ASP A 220 0.82 -32.25 11.87
CA ASP A 220 1.42 -31.22 11.02
C ASP A 220 0.37 -30.57 10.10
N GLY A 221 -0.73 -31.29 9.79
CA GLY A 221 -1.87 -30.80 9.03
C GLY A 221 -2.67 -29.72 9.77
N GLU A 222 -2.96 -29.91 11.07
CA GLU A 222 -3.72 -28.94 11.86
C GLU A 222 -2.95 -27.63 12.11
N ALA A 223 -1.63 -27.71 12.34
CA ALA A 223 -0.80 -26.52 12.50
C ALA A 223 -0.64 -25.73 11.21
N ARG A 224 -0.56 -26.42 10.05
CA ARG A 224 -0.54 -25.79 8.72
C ARG A 224 -1.90 -25.19 8.35
N ALA A 225 -3.00 -25.90 8.58
CA ALA A 225 -4.35 -25.39 8.33
C ALA A 225 -4.64 -24.14 9.18
N GLY A 226 -4.32 -24.15 10.48
CA GLY A 226 -4.49 -22.99 11.34
C GLY A 226 -3.61 -21.80 10.96
N GLY A 227 -2.43 -22.04 10.40
CA GLY A 227 -1.55 -20.97 9.88
C GLY A 227 -2.07 -20.35 8.58
N VAL A 228 -2.57 -21.16 7.65
CA VAL A 228 -3.17 -20.67 6.39
C VAL A 228 -4.42 -19.85 6.68
N ASP A 229 -5.28 -20.29 7.59
CA ASP A 229 -6.50 -19.57 7.96
C ASP A 229 -6.19 -18.19 8.56
N ARG A 230 -5.15 -18.07 9.39
CA ARG A 230 -4.75 -16.77 9.97
C ARG A 230 -4.17 -15.84 8.91
N ALA A 231 -3.33 -16.35 8.01
CA ALA A 231 -2.76 -15.57 6.92
C ALA A 231 -3.84 -15.08 5.96
N ALA A 232 -4.79 -15.95 5.59
CA ALA A 232 -5.93 -15.63 4.76
C ALA A 232 -6.85 -14.60 5.44
N SER A 233 -7.11 -14.75 6.74
CA SER A 233 -7.88 -13.79 7.55
C SER A 233 -7.21 -12.43 7.61
N ALA A 234 -5.88 -12.40 7.84
CA ALA A 234 -5.11 -11.16 7.84
C ALA A 234 -5.20 -10.44 6.48
N LEU A 235 -5.07 -11.20 5.40
CA LEU A 235 -5.16 -10.67 4.04
C LEU A 235 -6.57 -10.15 3.72
N ALA A 236 -7.62 -10.91 4.07
CA ALA A 236 -9.02 -10.51 3.91
C ALA A 236 -9.30 -9.19 4.63
N GLY A 237 -8.89 -9.08 5.90
CA GLY A 237 -9.06 -7.85 6.67
C GLY A 237 -8.32 -6.66 6.08
N ALA A 238 -7.06 -6.85 5.64
CA ALA A 238 -6.28 -5.79 5.02
C ALA A 238 -6.88 -5.31 3.69
N VAL A 239 -7.37 -6.22 2.85
CA VAL A 239 -8.03 -5.90 1.57
C VAL A 239 -9.35 -5.18 1.80
N LEU A 240 -10.18 -5.66 2.73
CA LEU A 240 -11.45 -5.01 3.10
C LEU A 240 -11.21 -3.61 3.70
N ALA A 241 -10.23 -3.46 4.58
CA ALA A 241 -9.85 -2.15 5.12
C ALA A 241 -9.42 -1.21 3.99
N TRP A 242 -8.60 -1.68 3.05
CA TRP A 242 -8.14 -0.88 1.92
C TRP A 242 -9.28 -0.43 1.01
N THR A 243 -10.22 -1.32 0.66
CA THR A 243 -11.36 -0.97 -0.20
C THR A 243 -12.26 0.08 0.44
N GLN A 244 -12.51 -0.01 1.74
CA GLN A 244 -13.31 0.97 2.47
C GLN A 244 -12.58 2.31 2.63
N LEU A 245 -11.27 2.27 2.93
CA LEU A 245 -10.41 3.45 2.99
C LEU A 245 -10.37 4.16 1.64
N HIS A 246 -10.06 3.40 0.58
CA HIS A 246 -9.97 3.95 -0.77
C HIS A 246 -11.31 4.56 -1.20
N GLY A 247 -12.43 3.86 -1.01
CA GLY A 247 -13.76 4.37 -1.35
C GLY A 247 -14.11 5.66 -0.61
N SER A 248 -13.94 5.68 0.71
CA SER A 248 -14.29 6.86 1.53
C SER A 248 -13.36 8.05 1.29
N VAL A 249 -12.06 7.80 1.25
CA VAL A 249 -11.05 8.87 1.14
C VAL A 249 -10.99 9.43 -0.27
N SER A 250 -11.14 8.62 -1.32
CA SER A 250 -11.16 9.13 -2.70
C SER A 250 -12.34 10.06 -2.94
N LEU A 251 -13.53 9.72 -2.44
CA LEU A 251 -14.71 10.57 -2.53
C LEU A 251 -14.50 11.90 -1.77
N GLU A 252 -13.87 11.86 -0.61
CA GLU A 252 -13.57 13.05 0.18
C GLU A 252 -12.54 13.95 -0.51
N VAL A 253 -11.42 13.38 -0.99
CA VAL A 253 -10.36 14.11 -1.70
C VAL A 253 -10.88 14.71 -3.01
N ALA A 254 -11.77 13.99 -3.71
CA ALA A 254 -12.45 14.50 -4.91
C ALA A 254 -13.55 15.54 -4.63
N GLY A 255 -13.80 15.89 -3.35
CA GLY A 255 -14.81 16.87 -2.96
C GLY A 255 -16.25 16.40 -3.13
N GLN A 256 -16.49 15.08 -3.32
CA GLN A 256 -17.84 14.53 -3.55
C GLN A 256 -18.75 14.66 -2.34
N PHE A 257 -18.21 14.91 -1.15
CA PHE A 257 -19.00 15.16 0.06
C PHE A 257 -19.36 16.65 0.25
N ALA A 258 -18.97 17.52 -0.68
CA ALA A 258 -19.32 18.95 -0.62
C ALA A 258 -20.86 19.12 -0.70
N GLY A 259 -21.42 19.89 0.24
CA GLY A 259 -22.86 20.11 0.34
C GLY A 259 -23.64 19.00 1.05
N MET A 260 -23.02 17.89 1.41
CA MET A 260 -23.62 16.87 2.27
C MET A 260 -23.36 17.22 3.74
N ALA A 261 -24.40 17.12 4.59
CA ALA A 261 -24.31 17.50 6.01
C ALA A 261 -23.58 16.47 6.89
N HIS A 262 -22.54 15.80 6.36
CA HIS A 262 -21.73 14.86 7.12
C HIS A 262 -20.22 15.12 6.93
N ARG A 263 -19.43 14.57 7.84
CA ARG A 263 -17.96 14.62 7.78
C ARG A 263 -17.43 13.28 7.25
N GLY A 264 -16.52 13.29 6.27
CA GLY A 264 -15.90 12.08 5.73
C GLY A 264 -15.28 11.20 6.80
N GLY A 265 -14.66 11.79 7.85
CA GLY A 265 -14.13 11.04 8.98
C GLY A 265 -15.18 10.29 9.81
N THR A 266 -16.42 10.78 9.91
CA THR A 266 -17.51 10.09 10.61
C THR A 266 -17.96 8.86 9.83
N LEU A 267 -18.09 8.99 8.51
CA LEU A 267 -18.45 7.89 7.63
C LEU A 267 -17.36 6.80 7.63
N LEU A 268 -16.10 7.20 7.51
CA LEU A 268 -14.98 6.26 7.60
C LEU A 268 -14.94 5.55 8.96
N GLY A 269 -15.20 6.29 10.06
CA GLY A 269 -15.30 5.72 11.41
C GLY A 269 -16.36 4.62 11.48
N ALA A 270 -17.55 4.85 10.93
CA ALA A 270 -18.63 3.85 10.88
C ALA A 270 -18.22 2.58 10.08
N HIS A 271 -17.52 2.76 8.95
CA HIS A 271 -16.98 1.62 8.20
C HIS A 271 -15.96 0.82 9.00
N MET A 272 -15.09 1.48 9.77
CA MET A 272 -14.10 0.80 10.60
C MET A 272 -14.75 0.07 11.79
N GLU A 273 -15.84 0.59 12.37
CA GLU A 273 -16.62 -0.12 13.38
C GLU A 273 -17.21 -1.41 12.83
N LEU A 274 -17.90 -1.34 11.67
CA LEU A 274 -18.47 -2.51 11.02
C LEU A 274 -17.41 -3.57 10.70
N LEU A 275 -16.22 -3.12 10.26
CA LEU A 275 -15.12 -4.03 9.95
C LEU A 275 -14.52 -4.64 11.23
N ALA A 276 -14.40 -3.86 12.30
CA ALA A 276 -13.94 -4.34 13.60
C ALA A 276 -14.89 -5.42 14.16
N ASP A 277 -16.20 -5.20 14.07
CA ASP A 277 -17.21 -6.18 14.47
C ASP A 277 -17.12 -7.46 13.64
N ALA A 278 -16.96 -7.32 12.31
CA ALA A 278 -16.85 -8.46 11.38
C ALA A 278 -15.64 -9.36 11.64
N PHE A 279 -14.57 -8.81 12.22
CA PHE A 279 -13.35 -9.54 12.61
C PHE A 279 -13.21 -9.78 14.12
N GLY A 280 -14.24 -9.47 14.93
CA GLY A 280 -14.19 -9.64 16.38
C GLY A 280 -13.05 -8.88 17.06
N LEU A 281 -12.68 -7.71 16.54
CA LEU A 281 -11.64 -6.87 17.14
C LEU A 281 -12.20 -6.11 18.35
N GLU A 282 -11.54 -6.25 19.49
CA GLU A 282 -11.87 -5.54 20.71
C GLU A 282 -10.96 -4.30 20.95
#